data_79b0bb1cec9b2fc42db3b82e2227bc9b
#
_entry.id   79b0bb1cec9b2fc42db3b82e2227bc9b
#
_cell.length_a   1.000
_cell.length_b   1.000
_cell.length_c   1.000
_cell.angle_alpha   90.00
_cell.angle_beta   90.00
_cell.angle_gamma   90.00
#
_symmetry.space_group_name_H-M   'P 1'
#
loop_
_entity.id
_entity.type
_entity.pdbx_description
1 polymer ?
#
loop_
_entity_poly.entity_id
_entity_poly.type
_entity_poly.pdbx_seq_one_letter_code
_entity_poly.pdbx_strand_id
1 'polypeptide(L)'
;MTDLQLPPFVMLTQDDCPNCERLKLMLEKPLRGQFESQIEVIHRQQQAEEFAALTKSSGVMATPALIHRASGKVLLTTGGLGEVRGFLTGQG
;
A
#
# COMPACT_ATOMS: atom_id res chain seq x y z
N MET A 1 -22.76 -7.72 -13.70
CA MET A 1 -21.70 -8.28 -13.39
C MET A 1 -21.08 -7.77 -12.20
N THR A 2 -20.91 -8.53 -11.33
CA THR A 2 -20.35 -8.12 -10.22
C THR A 2 -18.99 -7.89 -10.31
N ASP A 3 -18.58 -6.85 -9.88
CA ASP A 3 -17.30 -6.60 -9.95
C ASP A 3 -16.66 -6.72 -8.67
N LEU A 4 -16.24 -7.86 -8.37
CA LEU A 4 -15.54 -8.10 -7.16
C LEU A 4 -14.07 -7.81 -7.30
N GLN A 5 -13.74 -6.87 -8.14
CA GLN A 5 -12.33 -6.58 -8.33
C GLN A 5 -11.73 -6.01 -7.09
N LEU A 6 -10.60 -6.55 -6.69
CA LEU A 6 -9.83 -6.00 -5.59
C LEU A 6 -9.14 -4.74 -6.06
N PRO A 7 -8.91 -3.79 -5.16
CA PRO A 7 -8.12 -2.63 -5.53
C PRO A 7 -6.77 -3.04 -6.11
N PRO A 8 -6.24 -2.31 -7.07
CA PRO A 8 -4.99 -2.71 -7.73
C PRO A 8 -3.77 -2.62 -6.84
N PHE A 9 -3.85 -1.86 -5.75
CA PHE A 9 -2.73 -1.70 -4.84
C PHE A 9 -3.08 -2.13 -3.44
N VAL A 10 -2.06 -2.54 -2.69
CA VAL A 10 -2.20 -2.88 -1.28
C VAL A 10 -1.19 -2.05 -0.51
N MET A 11 -1.60 -1.50 0.63
CA MET A 11 -0.70 -0.83 1.54
C MET A 11 -0.61 -1.68 2.80
N LEU A 12 0.57 -2.18 3.10
CA LEU A 12 0.80 -2.92 4.34
C LEU A 12 1.15 -1.94 5.45
N THR A 13 0.49 -2.08 6.58
CA THR A 13 0.70 -1.18 7.71
C THR A 13 0.62 -1.97 9.02
N GLN A 14 0.98 -1.33 10.12
CA GLN A 14 0.92 -1.96 11.44
C GLN A 14 0.82 -0.88 12.51
N ASP A 15 0.56 -1.28 13.75
CA ASP A 15 0.52 -0.34 14.87
C ASP A 15 1.92 0.20 15.17
N ASP A 16 1.95 1.38 15.76
CA ASP A 16 3.20 2.02 16.17
C ASP A 16 4.19 2.16 15.01
N CYS A 17 3.68 2.63 13.89
CA CYS A 17 4.49 2.81 12.70
C CYS A 17 4.40 4.25 12.23
N PRO A 18 5.34 5.11 12.66
CA PRO A 18 5.31 6.52 12.26
C PRO A 18 5.36 6.72 10.76
N ASN A 19 6.11 5.88 10.05
CA ASN A 19 6.21 6.00 8.60
C ASN A 19 4.90 5.59 7.92
N CYS A 20 4.17 4.66 8.53
CA CYS A 20 2.86 4.29 8.02
C CYS A 20 1.89 5.46 8.12
N GLU A 21 1.93 6.18 9.25
CA GLU A 21 1.09 7.35 9.43
C GLU A 21 1.49 8.44 8.45
N ARG A 22 2.77 8.60 8.22
CA ARG A 22 3.25 9.60 7.27
C ARG A 22 2.76 9.29 5.86
N LEU A 23 2.80 8.02 5.47
CA LEU A 23 2.30 7.62 4.16
C LEU A 23 0.80 7.87 4.04
N LYS A 24 0.04 7.56 5.09
CA LYS A 24 -1.39 7.83 5.08
C LYS A 24 -1.67 9.31 4.89
N LEU A 25 -0.94 10.16 5.59
CA LEU A 25 -1.11 11.59 5.44
C LEU A 25 -0.74 12.06 4.04
N MET A 26 0.30 11.49 3.46
CA MET A 26 0.71 11.83 2.12
C MET A 26 -0.38 11.50 1.11
N LEU A 27 -1.02 10.34 1.26
CA LEU A 27 -2.09 9.94 0.36
C LEU A 27 -3.32 10.82 0.52
N GLU A 28 -3.58 11.29 1.74
CA GLU A 28 -4.74 12.08 2.03
C GLU A 28 -4.58 13.55 1.64
N LYS A 29 -3.44 14.13 1.95
CA LYS A 29 -3.24 15.57 1.76
C LYS A 29 -2.62 15.96 0.43
N PRO A 30 -1.32 15.70 0.19
CA PRO A 30 -0.74 16.10 -1.08
C PRO A 30 -1.40 15.43 -2.29
N LEU A 31 -1.76 14.16 -2.14
CA LEU A 31 -2.39 13.42 -3.22
C LEU A 31 -3.90 13.50 -3.17
N ARG A 32 -4.46 14.27 -2.22
CA ARG A 32 -5.88 14.61 -2.13
C ARG A 32 -6.82 13.41 -2.10
N GLY A 33 -6.34 12.29 -1.60
CA GLY A 33 -7.17 11.09 -1.50
C GLY A 33 -7.51 10.45 -2.82
N GLN A 34 -6.94 10.91 -3.93
CA GLN A 34 -7.37 10.45 -5.26
C GLN A 34 -7.01 8.99 -5.51
N PHE A 35 -6.07 8.43 -4.75
CA PHE A 35 -5.70 7.03 -4.91
C PHE A 35 -6.29 6.12 -3.85
N GLU A 36 -7.04 6.66 -2.89
CA GLU A 36 -7.51 5.85 -1.77
C GLU A 36 -8.43 4.71 -2.21
N SER A 37 -9.25 4.94 -3.22
CA SER A 37 -10.13 3.89 -3.71
C SER A 37 -9.38 2.81 -4.46
N GLN A 38 -8.13 3.05 -4.81
CA GLN A 38 -7.30 2.09 -5.52
C GLN A 38 -6.36 1.33 -4.60
N ILE A 39 -6.38 1.63 -3.30
CA ILE A 39 -5.48 1.03 -2.34
C ILE A 39 -6.26 0.35 -1.23
N GLU A 40 -6.01 -0.93 -1.03
CA GLU A 40 -6.59 -1.64 0.09
C GLU A 40 -5.55 -1.65 1.20
N VAL A 41 -5.92 -1.16 2.38
CA VAL A 41 -5.00 -1.12 3.52
C VAL A 41 -5.14 -2.42 4.29
N ILE A 42 -4.04 -3.14 4.44
CA ILE A 42 -4.00 -4.39 5.18
C ILE A 42 -3.14 -4.17 6.43
N HIS A 43 -3.78 -4.26 7.57
CA HIS A 43 -3.15 -3.96 8.86
C HIS A 43 -2.68 -5.24 9.53
N ARG A 44 -1.43 -5.24 9.98
CA ARG A 44 -0.81 -6.45 10.52
C ARG A 44 -1.57 -7.04 11.70
N GLN A 45 -2.01 -6.21 12.64
CA GLN A 45 -2.68 -6.68 13.84
C GLN A 45 -4.15 -6.99 13.61
N GLN A 46 -4.81 -6.23 12.74
CA GLN A 46 -6.24 -6.39 12.52
C GLN A 46 -6.56 -7.41 11.45
N GLN A 47 -5.65 -7.60 10.51
CA GLN A 47 -5.84 -8.51 9.39
C GLN A 47 -4.63 -9.43 9.28
N ALA A 48 -4.31 -10.10 10.38
CA ALA A 48 -3.06 -10.83 10.49
C ALA A 48 -2.87 -11.91 9.44
N GLU A 49 -3.93 -12.61 9.08
CA GLU A 49 -3.81 -13.68 8.10
C GLU A 49 -3.54 -13.13 6.70
N GLU A 50 -4.26 -12.09 6.33
CA GLU A 50 -4.04 -11.46 5.03
C GLU A 50 -2.67 -10.82 4.96
N PHE A 51 -2.26 -10.17 6.04
CA PHE A 51 -0.95 -9.56 6.11
C PHE A 51 0.15 -10.61 5.92
N ALA A 52 0.03 -11.73 6.64
CA ALA A 52 1.01 -12.79 6.53
C ALA A 52 1.06 -13.39 5.13
N ALA A 53 -0.09 -13.58 4.52
CA ALA A 53 -0.15 -14.13 3.16
C ALA A 53 0.53 -13.19 2.17
N LEU A 54 0.30 -11.89 2.30
CA LEU A 54 0.90 -10.91 1.40
C LEU A 54 2.40 -10.77 1.61
N THR A 55 2.87 -10.79 2.86
CA THR A 55 4.31 -10.72 3.11
C THR A 55 5.01 -11.97 2.59
N LYS A 56 4.35 -13.11 2.72
CA LYS A 56 4.92 -14.35 2.22
C LYS A 56 5.02 -14.36 0.70
N SER A 57 3.96 -13.93 0.03
CA SER A 57 3.94 -13.97 -1.43
C SER A 57 4.81 -12.88 -2.05
N SER A 58 4.95 -11.75 -1.41
CA SER A 58 5.73 -10.64 -1.97
C SER A 58 7.16 -10.57 -1.47
N GLY A 59 7.45 -11.27 -0.38
CA GLY A 59 8.78 -11.21 0.23
C GLY A 59 9.01 -9.94 1.04
N VAL A 60 7.97 -9.13 1.25
CA VAL A 60 8.10 -7.89 1.98
C VAL A 60 8.15 -8.17 3.47
N MET A 61 9.09 -7.57 4.17
CA MET A 61 9.23 -7.76 5.61
C MET A 61 9.17 -6.45 6.38
N ALA A 62 8.83 -5.37 5.72
CA ALA A 62 8.83 -4.06 6.37
C ALA A 62 7.54 -3.31 6.09
N THR A 63 7.19 -2.38 6.97
CA THR A 63 6.06 -1.49 6.77
C THR A 63 6.55 -0.05 6.86
N PRO A 64 5.92 0.87 6.17
CA PRO A 64 4.85 0.62 5.22
C PRO A 64 5.40 0.07 3.90
N ALA A 65 4.54 -0.58 3.15
CA ALA A 65 4.91 -1.07 1.83
C ALA A 65 3.71 -0.95 0.91
N LEU A 66 3.96 -0.62 -0.34
CA LEU A 66 2.93 -0.60 -1.36
C LEU A 66 3.19 -1.75 -2.32
N ILE A 67 2.16 -2.49 -2.66
CA ILE A 67 2.27 -3.63 -3.55
C ILE A 67 1.28 -3.45 -4.69
N HIS A 68 1.75 -3.66 -5.93
CA HIS A 68 0.87 -3.66 -7.08
C HIS A 68 0.44 -5.12 -7.33
N ARG A 69 -0.84 -5.40 -7.18
CA ARG A 69 -1.32 -6.79 -7.21
C ARG A 69 -0.99 -7.50 -8.52
N ALA A 70 -1.24 -6.83 -9.64
CA ALA A 70 -1.11 -7.49 -10.93
C ALA A 70 0.33 -7.84 -11.29
N SER A 71 1.26 -6.95 -10.98
CA SER A 71 2.66 -7.16 -11.36
C SER A 71 3.51 -7.74 -10.25
N GLY A 72 3.05 -7.63 -9.01
CA GLY A 72 3.85 -8.04 -7.86
C GLY A 72 4.93 -7.04 -7.48
N LYS A 73 4.95 -5.89 -8.14
CA LYS A 73 5.95 -4.87 -7.81
C LYS A 73 5.69 -4.30 -6.43
N VAL A 74 6.76 -3.96 -5.73
CA VAL A 74 6.71 -3.47 -4.36
C VAL A 74 7.48 -2.17 -4.27
N LEU A 75 6.91 -1.21 -3.53
CA LEU A 75 7.60 0.03 -3.22
C LEU A 75 7.80 0.10 -1.72
N LEU A 76 9.06 0.15 -1.29
CA LEU A 76 9.39 0.28 0.13
C LEU A 76 9.84 1.69 0.49
N THR A 77 10.24 2.48 -0.50
CA THR A 77 10.69 3.84 -0.24
C THR A 77 9.50 4.78 -0.33
N THR A 78 8.72 4.81 0.72
CA THR A 78 7.46 5.56 0.74
C THR A 78 7.58 6.95 1.34
N GLY A 79 8.79 7.39 1.61
CA GLY A 79 9.00 8.72 2.19
C GLY A 79 8.97 9.84 1.18
N GLY A 80 9.07 9.55 -0.11
CA GLY A 80 9.09 10.55 -1.15
C GLY A 80 7.78 10.62 -1.91
N LEU A 81 7.23 11.83 -2.02
CA LEU A 81 5.96 12.01 -2.72
C LEU A 81 6.05 11.57 -4.18
N GLY A 82 7.13 11.92 -4.86
CA GLY A 82 7.29 11.55 -6.25
C GLY A 82 7.37 10.05 -6.47
N GLU A 83 8.03 9.35 -5.57
CA GLU A 83 8.15 7.90 -5.67
C GLU A 83 6.82 7.22 -5.47
N VAL A 84 6.06 7.67 -4.46
CA VAL A 84 4.75 7.10 -4.19
C VAL A 84 3.80 7.37 -5.34
N ARG A 85 3.77 8.61 -5.81
CA ARG A 85 2.89 8.99 -6.90
C ARG A 85 3.24 8.22 -8.17
N GLY A 86 4.52 8.11 -8.48
CA GLY A 86 4.95 7.36 -9.67
C GLY A 86 4.55 5.90 -9.61
N PHE A 87 4.68 5.30 -8.44
CA PHE A 87 4.29 3.90 -8.26
C PHE A 87 2.79 3.73 -8.48
N LEU A 88 1.99 4.62 -7.89
CA LEU A 88 0.54 4.52 -7.99
C LEU A 88 0.00 4.84 -9.38
N THR A 89 0.74 5.63 -10.15
CA THR A 89 0.32 5.97 -11.49
C THR A 89 0.94 5.04 -12.54
N GLY A 90 1.75 4.09 -12.11
CA GLY A 90 2.36 3.15 -13.03
C GLY A 90 3.58 3.67 -13.75
N GLN A 91 4.10 4.80 -13.31
CA GLN A 91 5.26 5.38 -13.96
C GLN A 91 6.57 5.06 -13.25
N GLY A 92 6.48 4.43 -12.11
CA GLY A 92 7.64 4.16 -11.30
C GLY A 92 8.41 2.92 -11.64
#